data_a41b7c36f9585191e8a550effb84a56a
#
_entry.id   a41b7c36f9585191e8a550effb84a56a
#
_cell.length_a   1.000
_cell.length_b   1.000
_cell.length_c   1.000
_cell.angle_alpha   90.00
_cell.angle_beta   90.00
_cell.angle_gamma   90.00
#
_symmetry.space_group_name_H-M   'P 1'
#
loop_
_entity.id
_entity.type
_entity.pdbx_description
1 polymer ?
#
loop_
_entity_poly.entity_id
_entity_poly.type
_entity_poly.pdbx_seq_one_letter_code
_entity_poly.pdbx_strand_id
1 'polypeptide(L)'
;LATASLAACSTVEANRVGVGADAMAIHQRLLTLDTHLDTPALLDQPRGYDIMVRHNVDRDGSQVDWPRMNEGGLDGGFWAIYMAQGPLTAEGYAKIRDTALIRATSIHKMVAAHPDKFEIALNAADAARINAAGKKIVFLSMENSYELGDDISLIDTFYKLGVRLIGPVHNGTNQLADSANPGTEIGRAHV
;
A
#
# COMPACT_ATOMS: atom_id res chain seq x y z
N LEU A 1 -39.67 13.88 30.67
CA LEU A 1 -39.53 12.85 29.60
C LEU A 1 -38.23 13.02 28.76
N ALA A 2 -37.28 13.83 29.20
CA ALA A 2 -36.03 14.09 28.45
C ALA A 2 -34.79 13.39 29.03
N THR A 3 -34.90 12.73 30.19
CA THR A 3 -33.74 12.18 30.93
C THR A 3 -33.43 10.71 30.63
N ALA A 4 -34.38 9.95 30.06
CA ALA A 4 -34.15 8.53 29.75
C ALA A 4 -33.31 8.25 28.49
N SER A 5 -33.23 9.21 27.56
CA SER A 5 -32.46 9.04 26.31
C SER A 5 -30.94 9.21 26.49
N LEU A 6 -30.49 10.02 27.45
CA LEU A 6 -29.07 10.25 27.74
C LEU A 6 -28.40 9.09 28.47
N ALA A 7 -29.13 8.38 29.33
CA ALA A 7 -28.58 7.22 30.02
C ALA A 7 -28.40 5.99 29.14
N ALA A 8 -29.24 5.83 28.12
CA ALA A 8 -29.09 4.75 27.15
C ALA A 8 -27.88 4.96 26.19
N CYS A 9 -27.59 6.20 25.82
CA CYS A 9 -26.40 6.51 25.01
C CYS A 9 -25.10 6.27 25.78
N SER A 10 -25.04 6.65 27.06
CA SER A 10 -23.83 6.47 27.87
C SER A 10 -23.51 4.99 28.17
N THR A 11 -24.53 4.15 28.33
CA THR A 11 -24.33 2.70 28.56
C THR A 11 -23.86 1.96 27.30
N VAL A 12 -24.32 2.37 26.12
CA VAL A 12 -23.86 1.82 24.85
C VAL A 12 -22.41 2.22 24.55
N GLU A 13 -22.02 3.43 24.89
CA GLU A 13 -20.66 3.93 24.69
C GLU A 13 -19.67 3.28 25.66
N ALA A 14 -20.04 3.11 26.93
CA ALA A 14 -19.23 2.39 27.92
C ALA A 14 -19.01 0.91 27.56
N ASN A 15 -20.02 0.22 27.02
CA ASN A 15 -19.87 -1.15 26.53
C ASN A 15 -19.00 -1.25 25.27
N ARG A 16 -19.03 -0.24 24.40
CA ARG A 16 -18.13 -0.18 23.22
C ARG A 16 -16.67 0.00 23.61
N VAL A 17 -16.38 0.79 24.63
CA VAL A 17 -15.01 1.00 25.12
C VAL A 17 -14.45 -0.29 25.72
N GLY A 18 -15.21 -1.06 26.48
CA GLY A 18 -14.77 -2.34 27.04
C GLY A 18 -14.49 -3.40 25.96
N VAL A 19 -15.40 -3.57 25.00
CA VAL A 19 -15.25 -4.48 23.87
C VAL A 19 -14.07 -4.03 22.99
N GLY A 20 -13.88 -2.72 22.78
CA GLY A 20 -12.79 -2.16 22.02
C GLY A 20 -11.41 -2.43 22.66
N ALA A 21 -11.30 -2.36 23.98
CA ALA A 21 -10.06 -2.65 24.69
C ALA A 21 -9.65 -4.11 24.55
N ASP A 22 -10.58 -5.06 24.69
CA ASP A 22 -10.31 -6.49 24.51
C ASP A 22 -9.96 -6.81 23.06
N ALA A 23 -10.68 -6.24 22.10
CA ALA A 23 -10.39 -6.40 20.68
C ALA A 23 -9.01 -5.85 20.31
N MET A 24 -8.65 -4.67 20.79
CA MET A 24 -7.32 -4.08 20.57
C MET A 24 -6.24 -4.93 21.24
N ALA A 25 -6.46 -5.46 22.45
CA ALA A 25 -5.49 -6.32 23.11
C ALA A 25 -5.25 -7.64 22.36
N ILE A 26 -6.27 -8.17 21.67
CA ILE A 26 -6.14 -9.32 20.77
C ILE A 26 -5.36 -8.88 19.51
N HIS A 27 -5.77 -7.79 18.89
CA HIS A 27 -5.18 -7.27 17.65
C HIS A 27 -3.68 -7.02 17.79
N GLN A 28 -3.24 -6.40 18.90
CA GLN A 28 -1.83 -6.11 19.17
C GLN A 28 -0.93 -7.36 19.35
N ARG A 29 -1.52 -8.55 19.49
CA ARG A 29 -0.76 -9.81 19.52
C ARG A 29 -0.59 -10.45 18.14
N LEU A 30 -1.24 -9.91 17.13
CA LEU A 30 -1.15 -10.39 15.75
C LEU A 30 -0.08 -9.61 15.01
N LEU A 31 0.55 -10.23 14.02
CA LEU A 31 1.29 -9.52 13.00
C LEU A 31 0.31 -9.19 11.87
N THR A 32 0.09 -7.90 11.65
CA THR A 32 -0.92 -7.40 10.72
C THR A 32 -0.29 -6.75 9.51
N LEU A 33 -0.67 -7.19 8.33
CA LEU A 33 -0.20 -6.65 7.05
C LEU A 33 -1.39 -6.30 6.16
N ASP A 34 -1.38 -5.09 5.62
CA ASP A 34 -2.27 -4.73 4.52
C ASP A 34 -1.66 -5.23 3.21
N THR A 35 -2.45 -5.90 2.38
CA THR A 35 -1.98 -6.44 1.11
C THR A 35 -1.89 -5.41 -0.01
N HIS A 36 -2.39 -4.17 0.21
CA HIS A 36 -2.37 -3.12 -0.80
C HIS A 36 -2.45 -1.72 -0.21
N LEU A 37 -1.33 -1.00 -0.19
CA LEU A 37 -1.24 0.38 0.29
C LEU A 37 -0.89 1.33 -0.86
N ASP A 38 -1.78 2.26 -1.20
CA ASP A 38 -1.59 3.27 -2.26
C ASP A 38 -0.81 4.51 -1.83
N THR A 39 -0.38 4.57 -0.59
CA THR A 39 0.40 5.68 -0.02
C THR A 39 1.62 6.09 -0.86
N PRO A 40 2.32 5.19 -1.58
CA PRO A 40 3.42 5.57 -2.46
C PRO A 40 3.07 6.64 -3.50
N ALA A 41 1.82 6.69 -3.95
CA ALA A 41 1.34 7.71 -4.87
C ALA A 41 1.36 9.14 -4.28
N LEU A 42 1.49 9.27 -2.98
CA LEU A 42 1.63 10.56 -2.29
C LEU A 42 3.09 10.94 -2.06
N LEU A 43 4.00 9.95 -1.92
CA LEU A 43 5.41 10.15 -1.63
C LEU A 43 6.18 10.85 -2.76
N ASP A 44 5.76 10.65 -4.02
CA ASP A 44 6.42 11.21 -5.21
C ASP A 44 5.77 12.51 -5.72
N GLN A 45 4.77 13.04 -5.00
CA GLN A 45 4.13 14.29 -5.39
C GLN A 45 5.02 15.50 -5.12
N PRO A 46 4.96 16.55 -5.97
CA PRO A 46 5.78 17.76 -5.80
C PRO A 46 5.60 18.48 -4.47
N ARG A 47 4.39 18.40 -3.87
CA ARG A 47 4.10 18.99 -2.54
C ARG A 47 4.74 18.22 -1.39
N GLY A 48 5.24 17.01 -1.67
CA GLY A 48 5.73 16.07 -0.67
C GLY A 48 4.60 15.46 0.19
N TYR A 49 4.94 14.37 0.84
CA TYR A 49 4.10 13.71 1.85
C TYR A 49 5.00 13.22 2.98
N ASP A 50 4.83 13.83 4.15
CA ASP A 50 5.58 13.41 5.34
C ASP A 50 4.83 12.28 6.05
N ILE A 51 5.30 11.05 5.88
CA ILE A 51 4.73 9.85 6.49
C ILE A 51 4.72 9.89 8.02
N MET A 52 5.55 10.72 8.64
CA MET A 52 5.68 10.84 10.09
C MET A 52 4.65 11.78 10.71
N VAL A 53 3.98 12.61 9.91
CA VAL A 53 2.96 13.55 10.34
C VAL A 53 1.58 12.92 10.20
N ARG A 54 0.72 13.13 11.21
CA ARG A 54 -0.70 12.73 11.13
C ARG A 54 -1.43 13.55 10.07
N HIS A 55 -1.96 12.86 9.09
CA HIS A 55 -2.75 13.46 8.01
C HIS A 55 -4.25 13.33 8.26
N ASN A 56 -5.03 13.99 7.41
CA ASN A 56 -6.48 13.95 7.43
C ASN A 56 -7.01 13.54 6.06
N VAL A 57 -7.68 12.39 5.98
CA VAL A 57 -8.21 11.83 4.74
C VAL A 57 -9.15 12.77 3.99
N ASP A 58 -9.95 13.57 4.73
CA ASP A 58 -10.90 14.52 4.12
C ASP A 58 -10.22 15.71 3.44
N ARG A 59 -8.94 15.97 3.78
CA ARG A 59 -8.15 17.09 3.25
C ARG A 59 -7.22 16.69 2.11
N ASP A 60 -6.58 15.53 2.21
CA ASP A 60 -5.52 15.13 1.29
C ASP A 60 -5.69 13.73 0.70
N GLY A 61 -6.77 13.03 1.05
CA GLY A 61 -7.06 11.68 0.58
C GLY A 61 -6.16 10.58 1.16
N SER A 62 -5.25 10.95 2.07
CA SER A 62 -4.29 10.00 2.63
C SER A 62 -4.94 8.99 3.58
N GLN A 63 -4.61 7.72 3.42
CA GLN A 63 -5.14 6.64 4.26
C GLN A 63 -4.16 6.23 5.37
N VAL A 64 -2.86 6.32 5.12
CA VAL A 64 -1.82 5.74 5.96
C VAL A 64 -0.73 6.76 6.28
N ASP A 65 -0.41 6.90 7.56
CA ASP A 65 0.77 7.55 8.09
C ASP A 65 1.23 6.82 9.37
N TRP A 66 2.46 7.06 9.80
CA TRP A 66 3.04 6.38 10.95
C TRP A 66 2.22 6.53 12.24
N PRO A 67 1.68 7.72 12.62
CA PRO A 67 0.80 7.86 13.78
C PRO A 67 -0.44 6.98 13.70
N ARG A 68 -1.15 6.97 12.55
CA ARG A 68 -2.37 6.16 12.37
C ARG A 68 -2.07 4.66 12.30
N MET A 69 -0.94 4.25 11.70
CA MET A 69 -0.48 2.86 11.73
C MET A 69 -0.30 2.36 13.16
N ASN A 70 0.32 3.18 14.04
CA ASN A 70 0.50 2.80 15.44
C ASN A 70 -0.81 2.73 16.21
N GLU A 71 -1.68 3.71 16.04
CA GLU A 71 -2.98 3.75 16.71
C GLU A 71 -3.89 2.60 16.27
N GLY A 72 -3.88 2.28 14.96
CA GLY A 72 -4.67 1.20 14.39
C GLY A 72 -4.04 -0.18 14.56
N GLY A 73 -2.80 -0.27 15.04
CA GLY A 73 -2.09 -1.54 15.18
C GLY A 73 -1.72 -2.19 13.84
N LEU A 74 -1.50 -1.40 12.78
CA LEU A 74 -1.03 -1.91 11.50
C LEU A 74 0.50 -2.03 11.52
N ASP A 75 1.03 -3.25 11.35
CA ASP A 75 2.47 -3.51 11.41
C ASP A 75 3.19 -3.25 10.09
N GLY A 76 2.48 -3.22 8.99
CA GLY A 76 3.04 -2.92 7.68
C GLY A 76 2.14 -3.35 6.54
N GLY A 77 2.74 -3.50 5.35
CA GLY A 77 1.96 -3.93 4.17
C GLY A 77 2.75 -3.94 2.89
N PHE A 78 2.02 -4.16 1.81
CA PHE A 78 2.51 -4.11 0.44
C PHE A 78 2.29 -2.70 -0.12
N TRP A 79 3.37 -1.96 -0.30
CA TRP A 79 3.40 -0.57 -0.75
C TRP A 79 3.40 -0.56 -2.27
N ALA A 80 2.26 -0.15 -2.87
CA ALA A 80 1.99 -0.34 -4.27
C ALA A 80 2.70 0.70 -5.17
N ILE A 81 3.48 0.21 -6.10
CA ILE A 81 3.92 0.95 -7.27
C ILE A 81 2.80 0.82 -8.30
N TYR A 82 1.75 1.63 -8.12
CA TYR A 82 0.61 1.66 -9.03
C TYR A 82 0.86 2.62 -10.18
N MET A 83 0.60 2.16 -11.40
CA MET A 83 0.65 2.98 -12.61
C MET A 83 -0.68 2.91 -13.36
N ALA A 84 -1.27 4.08 -13.61
CA ALA A 84 -2.50 4.15 -14.39
C ALA A 84 -2.27 3.65 -15.82
N GLN A 85 -3.27 2.93 -16.37
CA GLN A 85 -3.24 2.45 -17.74
C GLN A 85 -3.14 3.61 -18.73
N GLY A 86 -2.19 3.50 -19.65
CA GLY A 86 -1.98 4.42 -20.75
C GLY A 86 -2.01 3.69 -22.11
N PRO A 87 -1.57 4.37 -23.19
CA PRO A 87 -1.48 3.77 -24.52
C PRO A 87 -0.50 2.60 -24.55
N LEU A 88 -0.88 1.48 -25.16
CA LEU A 88 -0.04 0.30 -25.35
C LEU A 88 0.95 0.55 -26.50
N THR A 89 1.90 1.45 -26.28
CA THR A 89 2.94 1.84 -27.24
C THR A 89 4.29 1.93 -26.53
N ALA A 90 5.37 1.78 -27.29
CA ALA A 90 6.73 1.88 -26.77
C ALA A 90 6.98 3.20 -25.99
N GLU A 91 6.44 4.31 -26.49
CA GLU A 91 6.54 5.62 -25.82
C GLU A 91 5.73 5.65 -24.51
N GLY A 92 4.49 5.09 -24.53
CA GLY A 92 3.64 4.97 -23.35
C GLY A 92 4.32 4.13 -22.25
N TYR A 93 4.87 2.99 -22.63
CA TYR A 93 5.62 2.11 -21.72
C TYR A 93 6.85 2.79 -21.12
N ALA A 94 7.65 3.48 -21.95
CA ALA A 94 8.85 4.16 -21.47
C ALA A 94 8.52 5.25 -20.44
N LYS A 95 7.54 6.09 -20.74
CA LYS A 95 7.10 7.17 -19.84
C LYS A 95 6.61 6.64 -18.49
N ILE A 96 5.80 5.58 -18.51
CA ILE A 96 5.22 5.06 -17.26
C ILE A 96 6.25 4.30 -16.44
N ARG A 97 7.20 3.62 -17.08
CA ARG A 97 8.33 2.96 -16.42
C ARG A 97 9.17 3.96 -15.63
N ASP A 98 9.49 5.11 -16.21
CA ASP A 98 10.25 6.15 -15.50
C ASP A 98 9.48 6.62 -14.26
N THR A 99 8.17 6.79 -14.36
CA THR A 99 7.33 7.15 -13.21
C THR A 99 7.31 6.04 -12.15
N ALA A 100 7.22 4.78 -12.55
CA ALA A 100 7.28 3.63 -11.64
C ALA A 100 8.62 3.56 -10.89
N LEU A 101 9.73 3.81 -11.57
CA LEU A 101 11.06 3.86 -10.95
C LEU A 101 11.19 5.02 -9.96
N ILE A 102 10.62 6.19 -10.27
CA ILE A 102 10.56 7.33 -9.35
C ILE A 102 9.76 6.94 -8.10
N ARG A 103 8.60 6.29 -8.25
CA ARG A 103 7.76 5.85 -7.13
C ARG A 103 8.47 4.81 -6.26
N ALA A 104 9.09 3.79 -6.86
CA ALA A 104 9.93 2.84 -6.14
C ALA A 104 11.05 3.55 -5.35
N THR A 105 11.73 4.49 -5.99
CA THR A 105 12.78 5.30 -5.34
C THR A 105 12.23 6.12 -4.18
N SER A 106 11.01 6.65 -4.28
CA SER A 106 10.37 7.43 -3.21
C SER A 106 10.06 6.57 -1.98
N ILE A 107 9.65 5.30 -2.17
CA ILE A 107 9.52 4.35 -1.06
C ILE A 107 10.88 4.13 -0.38
N HIS A 108 11.94 3.87 -1.15
CA HIS A 108 13.29 3.69 -0.59
C HIS A 108 13.78 4.93 0.16
N LYS A 109 13.54 6.13 -0.37
CA LYS A 109 13.89 7.39 0.30
C LYS A 109 13.15 7.55 1.61
N MET A 110 11.85 7.24 1.65
CA MET A 110 11.04 7.29 2.87
C MET A 110 11.60 6.35 3.93
N VAL A 111 11.89 5.10 3.59
CA VAL A 111 12.49 4.13 4.52
C VAL A 111 13.88 4.57 4.99
N ALA A 112 14.72 5.06 4.08
CA ALA A 112 16.05 5.53 4.41
C ALA A 112 16.07 6.79 5.30
N ALA A 113 15.04 7.64 5.19
CA ALA A 113 14.88 8.81 6.05
C ALA A 113 14.43 8.44 7.47
N HIS A 114 13.80 7.27 7.66
CA HIS A 114 13.24 6.82 8.95
C HIS A 114 13.63 5.37 9.26
N PRO A 115 14.93 5.04 9.32
CA PRO A 115 15.39 3.65 9.42
C PRO A 115 15.10 3.01 10.78
N ASP A 116 14.75 3.83 11.79
CA ASP A 116 14.28 3.40 13.11
C ASP A 116 12.78 3.11 13.15
N LYS A 117 12.03 3.47 12.11
CA LYS A 117 10.56 3.33 12.03
C LYS A 117 10.10 2.37 10.94
N PHE A 118 10.83 2.29 9.83
CA PHE A 118 10.46 1.49 8.67
C PHE A 118 11.64 0.63 8.21
N GLU A 119 11.34 -0.54 7.64
CA GLU A 119 12.36 -1.39 7.00
C GLU A 119 11.75 -2.16 5.83
N ILE A 120 12.50 -2.28 4.73
CA ILE A 120 12.09 -3.07 3.56
C ILE A 120 12.23 -4.55 3.87
N ALA A 121 11.15 -5.29 3.64
CA ALA A 121 11.11 -6.75 3.72
C ALA A 121 11.28 -7.36 2.34
N LEU A 122 12.14 -8.36 2.22
CA LEU A 122 12.42 -9.07 0.98
C LEU A 122 11.91 -10.52 0.98
N ASN A 123 11.49 -11.01 2.14
CA ASN A 123 10.94 -12.36 2.31
C ASN A 123 10.06 -12.41 3.58
N ALA A 124 9.34 -13.51 3.77
CA ALA A 124 8.40 -13.67 4.89
C ALA A 124 9.09 -13.62 6.26
N ALA A 125 10.34 -14.10 6.39
CA ALA A 125 11.06 -14.07 7.66
C ALA A 125 11.44 -12.64 8.07
N ASP A 126 11.65 -11.74 7.11
CA ASP A 126 11.88 -10.32 7.39
C ASP A 126 10.70 -9.67 8.11
N ALA A 127 9.45 -10.05 7.77
CA ALA A 127 8.27 -9.48 8.41
C ALA A 127 8.31 -9.68 9.94
N ALA A 128 8.53 -10.91 10.39
CA ALA A 128 8.62 -11.21 11.81
C ALA A 128 9.82 -10.50 12.50
N ARG A 129 10.97 -10.46 11.83
CA ARG A 129 12.18 -9.81 12.34
C ARG A 129 11.99 -8.29 12.49
N ILE A 130 11.42 -7.64 11.47
CA ILE A 130 11.18 -6.19 11.44
C ILE A 130 10.16 -5.81 12.51
N ASN A 131 9.07 -6.58 12.63
CA ASN A 131 8.06 -6.37 13.66
C ASN A 131 8.65 -6.53 15.07
N ALA A 132 9.46 -7.56 15.30
CA ALA A 132 10.15 -7.76 16.58
C ALA A 132 11.12 -6.61 16.93
N ALA A 133 11.63 -5.89 15.94
CA ALA A 133 12.44 -4.69 16.14
C ALA A 133 11.59 -3.40 16.36
N GLY A 134 10.26 -3.51 16.40
CA GLY A 134 9.33 -2.38 16.59
C GLY A 134 9.21 -1.45 15.38
N LYS A 135 9.58 -1.92 14.19
CA LYS A 135 9.49 -1.16 12.94
C LYS A 135 8.30 -1.60 12.10
N LYS A 136 7.87 -0.73 11.21
CA LYS A 136 6.83 -1.03 10.21
C LYS A 136 7.44 -1.73 9.00
N ILE A 137 6.74 -2.75 8.54
CA ILE A 137 7.17 -3.63 7.45
C ILE A 137 6.79 -3.02 6.11
N VAL A 138 7.75 -2.90 5.21
CA VAL A 138 7.56 -2.36 3.86
C VAL A 138 7.89 -3.44 2.85
N PHE A 139 6.88 -4.15 2.33
CA PHE A 139 7.01 -4.93 1.10
C PHE A 139 6.70 -4.02 -0.08
N LEU A 140 7.50 -4.06 -1.13
CA LEU A 140 7.16 -3.39 -2.39
C LEU A 140 6.29 -4.30 -3.25
N SER A 141 5.22 -3.74 -3.79
CA SER A 141 4.38 -4.40 -4.81
C SER A 141 4.27 -3.54 -6.06
N MET A 142 3.95 -4.19 -7.17
CA MET A 142 3.64 -3.55 -8.43
C MET A 142 2.18 -3.83 -8.78
N GLU A 143 1.42 -2.81 -9.11
CA GLU A 143 0.05 -2.93 -9.59
C GLU A 143 -0.08 -2.42 -11.01
N ASN A 144 -0.82 -3.16 -11.82
CA ASN A 144 -1.03 -2.87 -13.25
C ASN A 144 0.24 -2.94 -14.09
N SER A 145 1.09 -3.86 -13.89
CA SER A 145 2.40 -4.10 -14.55
C SER A 145 2.57 -3.60 -16.01
N TYR A 146 1.80 -2.58 -16.37
CA TYR A 146 1.83 -1.83 -17.62
C TYR A 146 3.22 -1.23 -17.90
N GLU A 147 3.94 -0.84 -16.85
CA GLU A 147 5.30 -0.32 -16.90
C GLU A 147 6.35 -1.33 -17.36
N LEU A 148 6.04 -2.60 -17.36
CA LEU A 148 6.94 -3.63 -17.94
C LEU A 148 6.99 -3.51 -19.47
N GLY A 149 5.93 -3.02 -20.11
CA GLY A 149 5.81 -3.00 -21.56
C GLY A 149 6.00 -4.41 -22.15
N ASP A 150 6.74 -4.48 -23.25
CA ASP A 150 7.10 -5.73 -23.92
C ASP A 150 8.47 -6.28 -23.43
N ASP A 151 9.07 -5.66 -22.41
CA ASP A 151 10.39 -6.03 -21.91
C ASP A 151 10.29 -6.76 -20.57
N ILE A 152 10.15 -8.08 -20.63
CA ILE A 152 10.08 -8.93 -19.44
C ILE A 152 11.36 -8.90 -18.58
N SER A 153 12.52 -8.44 -19.11
CA SER A 153 13.74 -8.30 -18.31
C SER A 153 13.61 -7.26 -17.19
N LEU A 154 12.63 -6.35 -17.31
CA LEU A 154 12.30 -5.37 -16.27
C LEU A 154 11.78 -6.02 -14.98
N ILE A 155 11.27 -7.25 -15.03
CA ILE A 155 10.91 -8.03 -13.83
C ILE A 155 12.13 -8.17 -12.92
N ASP A 156 13.30 -8.49 -13.49
CA ASP A 156 14.56 -8.58 -12.73
C ASP A 156 14.98 -7.22 -12.12
N THR A 157 14.75 -6.13 -12.87
CA THR A 157 15.01 -4.77 -12.38
C THR A 157 14.15 -4.44 -11.17
N PHE A 158 12.83 -4.66 -11.24
CA PHE A 158 11.92 -4.39 -10.13
C PHE A 158 12.13 -5.37 -8.97
N TYR A 159 12.46 -6.63 -9.23
CA TYR A 159 12.85 -7.58 -8.20
C TYR A 159 14.09 -7.12 -7.41
N LYS A 160 15.11 -6.61 -8.10
CA LYS A 160 16.30 -6.02 -7.46
C LYS A 160 16.00 -4.76 -6.66
N LEU A 161 14.97 -4.00 -7.06
CA LEU A 161 14.45 -2.87 -6.29
C LEU A 161 13.62 -3.31 -5.06
N GLY A 162 13.37 -4.59 -4.87
CA GLY A 162 12.67 -5.12 -3.71
C GLY A 162 11.20 -5.48 -3.93
N VAL A 163 10.69 -5.40 -5.16
CA VAL A 163 9.31 -5.85 -5.46
C VAL A 163 9.17 -7.35 -5.22
N ARG A 164 8.11 -7.75 -4.49
CA ARG A 164 7.82 -9.15 -4.14
C ARG A 164 6.39 -9.60 -4.46
N LEU A 165 5.57 -8.70 -4.93
CA LEU A 165 4.20 -8.98 -5.37
C LEU A 165 3.95 -8.21 -6.66
N ILE A 166 3.37 -8.84 -7.66
CA ILE A 166 3.03 -8.24 -8.95
C ILE A 166 1.59 -8.58 -9.31
N GLY A 167 0.76 -7.54 -9.53
CA GLY A 167 -0.56 -7.64 -10.10
C GLY A 167 -0.51 -7.29 -11.60
N PRO A 168 -0.86 -8.20 -12.51
CA PRO A 168 -0.65 -8.00 -13.95
C PRO A 168 -1.49 -6.87 -14.55
N VAL A 169 -2.71 -6.67 -14.06
CA VAL A 169 -3.65 -5.65 -14.55
C VAL A 169 -4.36 -4.95 -13.42
N HIS A 170 -4.94 -3.77 -13.70
CA HIS A 170 -5.90 -3.07 -12.87
C HIS A 170 -7.26 -3.00 -13.61
N ASN A 171 -7.75 -1.83 -13.97
CA ASN A 171 -9.05 -1.67 -14.64
C ASN A 171 -8.99 -1.76 -16.17
N GLY A 172 -7.83 -1.65 -16.76
CA GLY A 172 -7.63 -1.73 -18.22
C GLY A 172 -6.87 -3.00 -18.62
N THR A 173 -7.28 -3.62 -19.71
CA THR A 173 -6.49 -4.66 -20.37
C THR A 173 -5.16 -4.08 -20.84
N ASN A 174 -4.07 -4.79 -20.58
CA ASN A 174 -2.74 -4.39 -21.02
C ASN A 174 -2.05 -5.50 -21.82
N GLN A 175 -0.75 -5.38 -22.06
CA GLN A 175 0.03 -6.36 -22.84
C GLN A 175 0.18 -7.73 -22.15
N LEU A 176 -0.09 -7.81 -20.83
CA LEU A 176 0.11 -9.05 -20.06
C LEU A 176 -1.18 -9.85 -19.89
N ALA A 177 -2.31 -9.17 -19.69
CA ALA A 177 -3.58 -9.84 -19.39
C ALA A 177 -4.78 -8.94 -19.62
N ASP A 178 -5.96 -9.57 -19.66
CA ASP A 178 -7.25 -8.89 -19.64
C ASP A 178 -7.61 -8.48 -18.20
N SER A 179 -8.26 -7.32 -18.07
CA SER A 179 -8.76 -6.83 -16.80
C SER A 179 -10.16 -7.35 -16.48
N ALA A 180 -10.65 -7.07 -15.26
CA ALA A 180 -12.04 -7.31 -14.88
C ALA A 180 -13.06 -6.50 -15.71
N ASN A 181 -12.61 -5.42 -16.34
CA ASN A 181 -13.39 -4.61 -17.28
C ASN A 181 -12.77 -4.72 -18.68
N PRO A 182 -12.75 -5.90 -19.29
CA PRO A 182 -12.22 -6.07 -20.64
C PRO A 182 -13.11 -5.27 -21.60
N GLY A 183 -12.55 -4.76 -22.68
CA GLY A 183 -13.33 -4.18 -23.77
C GLY A 183 -14.17 -5.26 -24.46
N THR A 184 -14.18 -5.28 -25.77
CA THR A 184 -14.97 -6.25 -26.57
C THR A 184 -14.36 -7.66 -26.68
N GLU A 185 -13.12 -7.84 -26.29
CA GLU A 185 -12.42 -9.13 -26.35
C GLU A 185 -12.11 -9.65 -24.94
N ILE A 186 -12.55 -10.87 -24.64
CA ILE A 186 -12.35 -11.58 -23.38
C ILE A 186 -11.50 -12.82 -23.65
N GLY A 187 -10.58 -13.13 -22.73
CA GLY A 187 -9.90 -14.43 -22.70
C GLY A 187 -8.51 -14.44 -23.30
N ARG A 188 -7.82 -13.34 -23.31
CA ARG A 188 -6.38 -13.32 -23.55
C ARG A 188 -5.63 -13.78 -22.31
N ALA A 189 -5.48 -15.10 -22.16
CA ALA A 189 -4.33 -15.62 -21.45
C ALA A 189 -3.15 -15.49 -22.42
N HIS A 190 -2.27 -14.56 -22.21
CA HIS A 190 -1.05 -14.48 -23.01
C HIS A 190 -0.11 -15.61 -22.56
N VAL A 191 0.05 -16.57 -23.45
CA VAL A 191 1.02 -17.66 -23.33
C VAL A 191 2.35 -17.17 -23.86
#